data_3df3c01644e25323e354a51d24ac2370
#
_entry.id   3df3c01644e25323e354a51d24ac2370
#
_cell.length_a   1.000
_cell.length_b   1.000
_cell.length_c   1.000
_cell.angle_alpha   90.00
_cell.angle_beta   90.00
_cell.angle_gamma   90.00
#
_symmetry.space_group_name_H-M   'P 1'
#
loop_
_entity.id
_entity.type
_entity.pdbx_description
1 polymer ?
#
loop_
_entity_poly.entity_id
_entity_poly.type
_entity_poly.pdbx_seq_one_letter_code
_entity_poly.pdbx_strand_id
1 'polypeptide(L)'
;MNINKSFFKSMTVLGLLLALGMASAAFILGVQAKCAESGQQSIVVKGLAEKPIQQDSADWTVTVPAYDDTQAKALQAAARTRRNVEALLAKQDFDKSAWSVDLEKINLHFIEIYDPNYRRVRKGDEAHQVIRVVSNDLSKIKADNKAILQLRTANQPIIAHSPKYLFSNLEDIKMSLIADATKNARRRAIEFVKQDGANFGVMKSAKQGTFSILALRGNGDSDNSYGGVYDKSTIDKTARVVVAIV
;
A
#
# COMPACT_ATOMS: atom_id res chain seq x y z
N MET A 1 -61.18 -43.46 57.34
CA MET A 1 -61.32 -42.34 56.38
C MET A 1 -60.18 -41.36 56.57
N ASN A 2 -58.93 -41.80 56.44
CA ASN A 2 -57.74 -40.95 56.65
C ASN A 2 -56.78 -40.85 55.39
N ILE A 3 -57.16 -41.48 54.29
CA ILE A 3 -56.33 -41.55 53.08
C ILE A 3 -56.33 -40.19 52.29
N ASN A 4 -57.44 -39.44 52.36
CA ASN A 4 -57.56 -38.18 51.60
C ASN A 4 -56.71 -37.04 52.17
N LYS A 5 -56.40 -36.94 53.43
CA LYS A 5 -55.61 -35.85 54.01
C LYS A 5 -54.10 -35.98 53.68
N SER A 6 -53.59 -37.18 53.61
CA SER A 6 -52.21 -37.45 53.26
C SER A 6 -51.94 -37.17 51.74
N PHE A 7 -52.89 -37.58 50.89
CA PHE A 7 -52.83 -37.36 49.46
C PHE A 7 -52.87 -35.86 49.10
N PHE A 8 -53.75 -35.08 49.75
CA PHE A 8 -53.80 -33.64 49.59
C PHE A 8 -52.53 -32.96 50.05
N LYS A 9 -51.91 -33.36 51.14
CA LYS A 9 -50.62 -32.81 51.60
C LYS A 9 -49.46 -33.09 50.62
N SER A 10 -49.38 -34.28 50.04
CA SER A 10 -48.34 -34.64 49.09
C SER A 10 -48.52 -33.88 47.75
N MET A 11 -49.75 -33.63 47.31
CA MET A 11 -50.06 -32.91 46.13
C MET A 11 -49.78 -31.41 46.27
N THR A 12 -50.00 -30.81 47.44
CA THR A 12 -49.62 -29.43 47.74
C THR A 12 -48.11 -29.25 47.81
N VAL A 13 -47.37 -30.19 48.40
CA VAL A 13 -45.90 -30.17 48.41
C VAL A 13 -45.33 -30.30 47.02
N LEU A 14 -45.88 -31.20 46.20
CA LEU A 14 -45.46 -31.34 44.80
C LEU A 14 -45.69 -30.04 44.00
N GLY A 15 -46.87 -29.43 44.19
CA GLY A 15 -47.19 -28.14 43.50
C GLY A 15 -46.26 -27.00 43.94
N LEU A 16 -45.87 -26.96 45.21
CA LEU A 16 -44.96 -25.94 45.72
C LEU A 16 -43.56 -26.16 45.26
N LEU A 17 -43.04 -27.37 45.10
CA LEU A 17 -41.78 -27.72 44.55
C LEU A 17 -41.71 -27.38 43.04
N LEU A 18 -42.78 -27.67 42.29
CA LEU A 18 -42.88 -27.29 40.89
C LEU A 18 -42.90 -25.77 40.70
N ALA A 19 -43.65 -25.06 41.53
CA ALA A 19 -43.69 -23.59 41.47
C ALA A 19 -42.31 -22.97 41.79
N LEU A 20 -41.61 -23.50 42.79
CA LEU A 20 -40.23 -23.08 43.12
C LEU A 20 -39.23 -23.39 41.98
N GLY A 21 -39.36 -24.57 41.37
CA GLY A 21 -38.55 -24.97 40.22
C GLY A 21 -38.77 -24.07 39.00
N MET A 22 -40.01 -23.74 38.69
CA MET A 22 -40.35 -22.81 37.60
C MET A 22 -39.88 -21.39 37.89
N ALA A 23 -40.02 -20.88 39.12
CA ALA A 23 -39.56 -19.56 39.50
C ALA A 23 -38.03 -19.45 39.44
N SER A 24 -37.29 -20.48 39.89
CA SER A 24 -35.83 -20.49 39.78
C SER A 24 -35.35 -20.59 38.32
N ALA A 25 -36.01 -21.40 37.51
CA ALA A 25 -35.69 -21.47 36.07
C ALA A 25 -35.94 -20.14 35.35
N ALA A 26 -37.06 -19.47 35.62
CA ALA A 26 -37.39 -18.17 35.06
C ALA A 26 -36.37 -17.09 35.51
N PHE A 27 -35.94 -17.12 36.77
CA PHE A 27 -34.93 -16.21 37.28
C PHE A 27 -33.57 -16.41 36.60
N ILE A 28 -33.13 -17.66 36.45
CA ILE A 28 -31.87 -17.99 35.78
C ILE A 28 -31.90 -17.54 34.31
N LEU A 29 -33.02 -17.84 33.60
CA LEU A 29 -33.19 -17.40 32.19
C LEU A 29 -33.23 -15.89 32.09
N GLY A 30 -33.90 -15.18 32.99
CA GLY A 30 -33.94 -13.73 33.01
C GLY A 30 -32.55 -13.08 33.23
N VAL A 31 -31.75 -13.64 34.13
CA VAL A 31 -30.36 -13.17 34.35
C VAL A 31 -29.49 -13.46 33.13
N GLN A 32 -29.62 -14.64 32.53
CA GLN A 32 -28.86 -14.99 31.34
C GLN A 32 -29.27 -14.13 30.12
N ALA A 33 -30.53 -13.84 29.93
CA ALA A 33 -31.01 -12.96 28.85
C ALA A 33 -30.45 -11.54 29.03
N LYS A 34 -30.44 -11.01 30.23
CA LYS A 34 -29.84 -9.69 30.53
C LYS A 34 -28.33 -9.65 30.28
N CYS A 35 -27.60 -10.71 30.64
CA CYS A 35 -26.18 -10.83 30.35
C CYS A 35 -25.90 -10.93 28.81
N ALA A 36 -26.76 -11.64 28.09
CA ALA A 36 -26.65 -11.77 26.64
C ALA A 36 -26.90 -10.41 25.91
N GLU A 37 -27.86 -9.63 26.36
CA GLU A 37 -28.19 -8.32 25.81
C GLU A 37 -27.12 -7.28 26.13
N SER A 38 -26.55 -7.27 27.32
CA SER A 38 -25.39 -6.44 27.69
C SER A 38 -24.14 -6.80 26.92
N GLY A 39 -23.97 -8.07 26.51
CA GLY A 39 -22.86 -8.52 25.67
C GLY A 39 -22.95 -8.12 24.20
N GLN A 40 -24.09 -7.63 23.72
CA GLN A 40 -24.30 -7.21 22.33
C GLN A 40 -23.99 -5.72 22.10
N GLN A 41 -23.88 -4.91 23.15
CA GLN A 41 -23.50 -3.52 23.01
C GLN A 41 -22.06 -3.44 22.50
N SER A 42 -21.87 -2.85 21.33
CA SER A 42 -20.56 -2.65 20.75
C SER A 42 -20.50 -1.32 20.01
N ILE A 43 -19.33 -0.70 20.01
CA ILE A 43 -19.04 0.50 19.23
C ILE A 43 -17.99 0.19 18.20
N VAL A 44 -18.12 0.80 17.03
CA VAL A 44 -17.11 0.73 15.96
C VAL A 44 -16.33 2.02 15.95
N VAL A 45 -15.02 1.94 16.18
CA VAL A 45 -14.15 3.11 16.22
C VAL A 45 -13.00 2.96 15.21
N LYS A 46 -12.75 3.99 14.43
CA LYS A 46 -11.61 4.06 13.52
C LYS A 46 -10.45 4.81 14.16
N GLY A 47 -9.27 4.20 14.16
CA GLY A 47 -8.01 4.82 14.51
C GLY A 47 -7.19 5.11 13.27
N LEU A 48 -6.46 6.21 13.31
CA LEU A 48 -5.55 6.65 12.27
C LEU A 48 -4.14 6.74 12.83
N ALA A 49 -3.16 6.27 12.08
CA ALA A 49 -1.74 6.57 12.33
C ALA A 49 -1.07 7.04 11.05
N GLU A 50 -0.19 8.00 11.19
CA GLU A 50 0.61 8.58 10.13
C GLU A 50 2.05 8.69 10.61
N LYS A 51 2.99 8.39 9.71
CA LYS A 51 4.43 8.49 9.99
C LYS A 51 5.15 9.06 8.79
N PRO A 52 5.96 10.12 8.95
CA PRO A 52 6.84 10.56 7.90
C PRO A 52 7.87 9.46 7.62
N ILE A 53 8.12 9.19 6.34
CA ILE A 53 9.12 8.25 5.87
C ILE A 53 9.97 8.91 4.79
N GLN A 54 11.25 8.54 4.75
CA GLN A 54 12.16 8.92 3.68
C GLN A 54 12.50 7.70 2.86
N GLN A 55 12.47 7.85 1.55
CA GLN A 55 12.89 6.79 0.64
C GLN A 55 14.40 6.58 0.77
N ASP A 56 14.83 5.34 0.69
CA ASP A 56 16.22 4.91 0.91
C ASP A 56 16.88 4.32 -0.35
N SER A 57 16.10 4.16 -1.40
CA SER A 57 16.58 3.61 -2.66
C SER A 57 15.88 4.27 -3.85
N ALA A 58 16.49 4.19 -5.02
CA ALA A 58 15.91 4.66 -6.27
C ALA A 58 16.12 3.64 -7.38
N ASP A 59 15.09 3.48 -8.20
CA ASP A 59 15.09 2.74 -9.46
C ASP A 59 14.89 3.74 -10.59
N TRP A 60 15.91 3.90 -11.42
CA TRP A 60 15.93 4.89 -12.47
C TRP A 60 16.21 4.24 -13.82
N THR A 61 15.42 4.59 -14.81
CA THR A 61 15.52 4.02 -16.16
C THR A 61 15.85 5.10 -17.16
N VAL A 62 16.86 4.85 -17.97
CA VAL A 62 17.29 5.67 -19.10
C VAL A 62 17.14 4.84 -20.37
N THR A 63 16.33 5.33 -21.31
CA THR A 63 16.14 4.70 -22.62
C THR A 63 16.91 5.46 -23.67
N VAL A 64 17.63 4.74 -24.49
CA VAL A 64 18.42 5.27 -25.62
C VAL A 64 17.76 4.79 -26.91
N PRO A 65 16.91 5.62 -27.54
CA PRO A 65 16.37 5.34 -28.86
C PRO A 65 17.40 5.64 -29.94
N ALA A 66 17.38 4.90 -31.03
CA ALA A 66 18.11 5.22 -32.25
C ALA A 66 17.32 4.73 -33.45
N TYR A 67 17.40 5.50 -34.51
CA TYR A 67 16.74 5.22 -35.78
C TYR A 67 17.77 5.10 -36.90
N ASP A 68 17.61 4.09 -37.78
CA ASP A 68 18.40 3.95 -39.02
C ASP A 68 17.60 3.15 -40.07
N ASP A 69 18.13 3.10 -41.29
CA ASP A 69 17.50 2.39 -42.40
C ASP A 69 17.43 0.86 -42.20
N THR A 70 18.33 0.33 -41.38
CA THR A 70 18.40 -1.09 -41.06
C THR A 70 18.50 -1.34 -39.55
N GLN A 71 17.95 -2.43 -39.10
CA GLN A 71 17.99 -2.87 -37.67
C GLN A 71 19.42 -2.90 -37.12
N ALA A 72 20.40 -3.40 -37.91
CA ALA A 72 21.79 -3.48 -37.47
C ALA A 72 22.42 -2.10 -37.24
N LYS A 73 22.14 -1.14 -38.10
CA LYS A 73 22.63 0.24 -37.97
C LYS A 73 21.95 0.96 -36.81
N ALA A 74 20.62 0.79 -36.64
CA ALA A 74 19.88 1.33 -35.50
C ALA A 74 20.43 0.80 -34.16
N LEU A 75 20.71 -0.48 -34.05
CA LEU A 75 21.35 -1.09 -32.88
C LEU A 75 22.75 -0.50 -32.62
N GLN A 76 23.58 -0.34 -33.66
CA GLN A 76 24.92 0.23 -33.53
C GLN A 76 24.84 1.71 -33.07
N ALA A 77 23.91 2.48 -33.60
CA ALA A 77 23.68 3.87 -33.20
C ALA A 77 23.24 3.98 -31.74
N ALA A 78 22.27 3.16 -31.32
CA ALA A 78 21.84 3.07 -29.92
C ALA A 78 23.01 2.67 -29.00
N ALA A 79 23.82 1.68 -29.38
CA ALA A 79 24.99 1.26 -28.62
C ALA A 79 26.07 2.33 -28.48
N ARG A 80 26.24 3.21 -29.46
CA ARG A 80 27.15 4.36 -29.35
C ARG A 80 26.69 5.37 -28.30
N THR A 81 25.44 5.79 -28.35
CA THR A 81 24.86 6.72 -27.37
C THR A 81 24.81 6.09 -25.98
N ARG A 82 24.48 4.79 -25.86
CA ARG A 82 24.52 4.06 -24.60
C ARG A 82 25.91 4.13 -23.93
N ARG A 83 26.99 3.91 -24.69
CA ARG A 83 28.36 4.02 -24.15
C ARG A 83 28.68 5.41 -23.59
N ASN A 84 28.12 6.47 -24.15
CA ASN A 84 28.28 7.82 -23.59
C ASN A 84 27.56 7.96 -22.24
N VAL A 85 26.38 7.38 -22.10
CA VAL A 85 25.66 7.33 -20.83
C VAL A 85 26.42 6.49 -19.80
N GLU A 86 26.91 5.31 -20.18
CA GLU A 86 27.72 4.45 -19.32
C GLU A 86 29.01 5.15 -18.83
N ALA A 87 29.68 5.88 -19.75
CA ALA A 87 30.87 6.65 -19.42
C ALA A 87 30.57 7.81 -18.44
N LEU A 88 29.39 8.41 -18.56
CA LEU A 88 28.94 9.43 -17.61
C LEU A 88 28.67 8.83 -16.24
N LEU A 89 27.95 7.72 -16.17
CA LEU A 89 27.69 7.01 -14.92
C LEU A 89 28.99 6.55 -14.24
N ALA A 90 29.95 6.06 -15.02
CA ALA A 90 31.25 5.65 -14.49
C ALA A 90 32.08 6.83 -13.94
N LYS A 91 31.94 8.04 -14.50
CA LYS A 91 32.60 9.26 -13.98
C LYS A 91 32.05 9.72 -12.63
N GLN A 92 30.84 9.36 -12.30
CA GLN A 92 30.16 9.72 -11.06
C GLN A 92 30.38 8.69 -9.94
N ASP A 93 31.38 7.79 -10.09
CA ASP A 93 31.69 6.73 -9.11
C ASP A 93 30.49 5.83 -8.77
N PHE A 94 29.61 5.58 -9.74
CA PHE A 94 28.65 4.49 -9.58
C PHE A 94 29.39 3.17 -9.65
N ASP A 95 29.23 2.36 -8.61
CA ASP A 95 29.65 0.98 -8.66
C ASP A 95 28.98 0.29 -9.85
N LYS A 96 29.73 -0.50 -10.61
CA LYS A 96 29.21 -1.28 -11.73
C LYS A 96 28.07 -2.23 -11.33
N SER A 97 27.95 -2.57 -10.06
CA SER A 97 26.83 -3.34 -9.50
C SER A 97 25.53 -2.53 -9.37
N ALA A 98 25.64 -1.19 -9.34
CA ALA A 98 24.48 -0.32 -9.18
C ALA A 98 23.69 -0.09 -10.47
N TRP A 99 24.22 -0.48 -11.63
CA TRP A 99 23.53 -0.33 -12.90
C TRP A 99 23.69 -1.56 -13.78
N SER A 100 22.65 -1.87 -14.52
CA SER A 100 22.62 -2.97 -15.48
C SER A 100 22.10 -2.49 -16.81
N VAL A 101 22.71 -3.01 -17.87
CA VAL A 101 22.18 -2.85 -19.22
C VAL A 101 21.33 -4.08 -19.50
N ASP A 102 20.05 -3.88 -19.65
CA ASP A 102 19.15 -4.95 -20.02
C ASP A 102 19.24 -5.18 -21.55
N LEU A 103 20.21 -5.97 -21.95
CA LEU A 103 20.41 -6.30 -23.37
C LEU A 103 19.30 -7.20 -23.94
N GLU A 104 18.51 -7.85 -23.08
CA GLU A 104 17.39 -8.67 -23.51
C GLU A 104 16.15 -7.83 -23.84
N LYS A 105 16.06 -6.62 -23.27
CA LYS A 105 14.98 -5.66 -23.56
C LYS A 105 15.31 -4.66 -24.66
N ILE A 106 15.97 -5.14 -25.73
CA ILE A 106 16.10 -4.35 -26.95
C ILE A 106 14.76 -4.38 -27.66
N ASN A 107 14.02 -3.29 -27.55
CA ASN A 107 12.79 -3.14 -28.34
C ASN A 107 13.16 -2.69 -29.74
N LEU A 108 12.85 -3.51 -30.72
CA LEU A 108 13.05 -3.22 -32.14
C LEU A 108 11.69 -2.96 -32.77
N HIS A 109 11.55 -1.80 -33.37
CA HIS A 109 10.36 -1.43 -34.10
C HIS A 109 10.74 -1.04 -35.53
N PHE A 110 9.94 -1.46 -36.50
CA PHE A 110 10.03 -0.91 -37.85
C PHE A 110 9.10 0.29 -37.96
N ILE A 111 9.56 1.34 -38.63
CA ILE A 111 8.79 2.53 -38.87
C ILE A 111 8.14 2.41 -40.23
N GLU A 112 6.82 2.53 -40.26
CA GLU A 112 6.04 2.57 -41.49
C GLU A 112 5.54 3.99 -41.72
N ILE A 113 5.57 4.40 -42.99
CA ILE A 113 4.95 5.66 -43.46
C ILE A 113 3.95 5.31 -44.58
N TYR A 114 3.03 6.23 -44.83
CA TYR A 114 2.18 6.15 -46.02
C TYR A 114 2.87 6.83 -47.18
N ASP A 115 2.96 6.14 -48.32
CA ASP A 115 3.37 6.74 -49.55
C ASP A 115 2.30 7.70 -50.12
N PRO A 116 2.58 8.48 -51.18
CA PRO A 116 1.54 9.35 -51.78
C PRO A 116 0.32 8.62 -52.30
N ASN A 117 0.36 7.29 -52.45
CA ASN A 117 -0.75 6.44 -52.85
C ASN A 117 -1.45 5.78 -51.64
N TYR A 118 -1.21 6.30 -50.44
CA TYR A 118 -1.77 5.73 -49.17
C TYR A 118 -1.39 4.29 -48.90
N ARG A 119 -0.27 3.79 -49.43
CA ARG A 119 0.24 2.44 -49.10
C ARG A 119 1.26 2.54 -47.96
N ARG A 120 1.23 1.61 -47.04
CA ARG A 120 2.23 1.48 -45.95
C ARG A 120 3.57 1.03 -46.53
N VAL A 121 4.59 1.82 -46.32
CA VAL A 121 5.98 1.54 -46.74
C VAL A 121 6.87 1.59 -45.51
N ARG A 122 7.74 0.60 -45.39
CA ARG A 122 8.76 0.59 -44.33
C ARG A 122 9.76 1.71 -44.60
N LYS A 123 9.93 2.60 -43.63
CA LYS A 123 10.87 3.71 -43.68
C LYS A 123 12.23 3.37 -43.10
N GLY A 124 12.27 2.51 -42.08
CA GLY A 124 13.47 2.09 -41.36
C GLY A 124 13.18 1.38 -40.07
N ASP A 125 14.17 1.23 -39.22
CA ASP A 125 14.11 0.55 -37.97
C ASP A 125 14.50 1.45 -36.81
N GLU A 126 13.81 1.30 -35.68
CA GLU A 126 14.10 1.94 -34.42
C GLU A 126 14.55 0.88 -33.39
N ALA A 127 15.65 1.20 -32.70
CA ALA A 127 16.19 0.37 -31.63
C ALA A 127 16.15 1.16 -30.31
N HIS A 128 15.58 0.57 -29.26
CA HIS A 128 15.59 1.14 -27.92
C HIS A 128 16.47 0.28 -27.04
N GLN A 129 17.50 0.84 -26.45
CA GLN A 129 18.31 0.20 -25.40
C GLN A 129 17.99 0.83 -24.05
N VAL A 130 17.85 0.01 -23.03
CA VAL A 130 17.42 0.44 -21.69
C VAL A 130 18.56 0.22 -20.70
N ILE A 131 18.93 1.28 -19.99
CA ILE A 131 19.85 1.24 -18.86
C ILE A 131 19.01 1.42 -17.61
N ARG A 132 19.12 0.50 -16.67
CA ARG A 132 18.48 0.58 -15.35
C ARG A 132 19.55 0.81 -14.30
N VAL A 133 19.34 1.82 -13.47
CA VAL A 133 20.22 2.19 -12.35
C VAL A 133 19.42 2.01 -11.07
N VAL A 134 19.93 1.18 -10.15
CA VAL A 134 19.37 0.99 -8.82
C VAL A 134 20.42 1.42 -7.81
N SER A 135 20.09 2.37 -6.96
CA SER A 135 21.05 2.90 -5.97
C SER A 135 20.37 3.35 -4.70
N ASN A 136 21.07 3.19 -3.59
CA ASN A 136 20.68 3.75 -2.30
C ASN A 136 21.25 5.17 -2.10
N ASP A 137 22.14 5.62 -2.98
CA ASP A 137 22.63 7.00 -2.97
C ASP A 137 21.71 7.90 -3.83
N LEU A 138 20.70 8.43 -3.17
CA LEU A 138 19.69 9.27 -3.82
C LEU A 138 20.25 10.61 -4.31
N SER A 139 21.33 11.09 -3.71
CA SER A 139 21.98 12.35 -4.10
C SER A 139 22.69 12.19 -5.43
N LYS A 140 23.40 11.08 -5.64
CA LYS A 140 24.01 10.72 -6.92
C LYS A 140 22.94 10.57 -8.00
N ILE A 141 21.86 9.84 -7.75
CA ILE A 141 20.76 9.70 -8.73
C ILE A 141 20.21 11.06 -9.18
N LYS A 142 20.03 12.02 -8.27
CA LYS A 142 19.58 13.36 -8.62
C LYS A 142 20.59 14.11 -9.50
N ALA A 143 21.87 14.02 -9.15
CA ALA A 143 22.96 14.67 -9.91
C ALA A 143 23.05 14.10 -11.31
N ASP A 144 22.96 12.78 -11.46
CA ASP A 144 23.08 12.10 -12.74
C ASP A 144 21.86 12.28 -13.62
N ASN A 145 20.67 12.28 -13.04
CA ASN A 145 19.48 12.64 -13.81
C ASN A 145 19.64 14.03 -14.44
N LYS A 146 20.18 15.00 -13.68
CA LYS A 146 20.49 16.34 -14.22
C LYS A 146 21.57 16.30 -15.30
N ALA A 147 22.64 15.51 -15.09
CA ALA A 147 23.73 15.37 -16.08
C ALA A 147 23.26 14.70 -17.38
N ILE A 148 22.41 13.69 -17.30
CA ILE A 148 21.82 13.05 -18.47
C ILE A 148 20.89 13.99 -19.22
N LEU A 149 20.13 14.83 -18.52
CA LEU A 149 19.34 15.88 -19.18
C LEU A 149 20.21 16.87 -19.95
N GLN A 150 21.44 17.13 -19.48
CA GLN A 150 22.42 17.95 -20.25
C GLN A 150 22.91 17.24 -21.52
N LEU A 151 23.07 15.90 -21.51
CA LEU A 151 23.40 15.18 -22.76
C LEU A 151 22.29 15.30 -23.81
N ARG A 152 21.03 15.43 -23.42
CA ARG A 152 19.92 15.70 -24.34
C ARG A 152 20.10 17.06 -25.04
N THR A 153 20.56 18.09 -24.32
CA THR A 153 20.83 19.40 -24.90
C THR A 153 22.03 19.37 -25.87
N ALA A 154 22.92 18.37 -25.74
CA ALA A 154 24.00 18.10 -26.69
C ALA A 154 23.54 17.22 -27.88
N ASN A 155 22.26 17.24 -28.19
CA ASN A 155 21.63 16.55 -29.33
C ASN A 155 21.78 15.01 -29.34
N GLN A 156 21.92 14.40 -28.16
CA GLN A 156 21.90 12.95 -28.05
C GLN A 156 20.49 12.43 -27.84
N PRO A 157 20.04 11.42 -28.58
CA PRO A 157 18.70 10.85 -28.41
C PRO A 157 18.63 10.01 -27.12
N ILE A 158 18.22 10.64 -26.02
CA ILE A 158 18.10 10.01 -24.70
C ILE A 158 16.74 10.36 -24.11
N ILE A 159 16.03 9.35 -23.60
CA ILE A 159 14.80 9.48 -22.83
C ILE A 159 15.14 9.11 -21.39
N ALA A 160 15.35 10.11 -20.55
CA ALA A 160 15.51 9.90 -19.11
C ALA A 160 14.13 9.95 -18.47
N HIS A 161 13.71 8.85 -17.84
CA HIS A 161 12.52 8.81 -17.03
C HIS A 161 12.80 9.43 -15.66
N SER A 162 11.79 9.95 -15.00
CA SER A 162 11.94 10.40 -13.62
C SER A 162 12.32 9.23 -12.73
N PRO A 163 13.32 9.36 -11.83
CA PRO A 163 13.67 8.31 -10.88
C PRO A 163 12.47 7.94 -10.01
N LYS A 164 12.30 6.65 -9.77
CA LYS A 164 11.31 6.11 -8.85
C LYS A 164 11.98 5.88 -7.51
N TYR A 165 11.57 6.63 -6.50
CA TYR A 165 12.10 6.46 -5.15
C TYR A 165 11.31 5.40 -4.39
N LEU A 166 12.02 4.49 -3.74
CA LEU A 166 11.49 3.32 -3.06
C LEU A 166 11.88 3.34 -1.58
N PHE A 167 11.17 2.57 -0.80
CA PHE A 167 11.45 2.36 0.61
C PHE A 167 11.64 0.86 0.86
N SER A 168 12.82 0.48 1.41
CA SER A 168 13.20 -0.94 1.55
C SER A 168 12.50 -1.62 2.73
N ASN A 169 12.29 -0.90 3.84
CA ASN A 169 11.76 -1.48 5.07
C ASN A 169 10.26 -1.20 5.27
N LEU A 170 9.46 -1.50 4.25
CA LEU A 170 8.04 -1.21 4.25
C LEU A 170 7.25 -2.01 5.30
N GLU A 171 7.63 -3.25 5.57
CA GLU A 171 6.89 -4.13 6.50
C GLU A 171 7.00 -3.65 7.95
N ASP A 172 8.17 -3.23 8.40
CA ASP A 172 8.34 -2.72 9.77
C ASP A 172 7.52 -1.43 9.99
N ILE A 173 7.48 -0.56 8.97
CA ILE A 173 6.64 0.64 9.02
C ILE A 173 5.17 0.29 9.09
N LYS A 174 4.70 -0.67 8.29
CA LYS A 174 3.30 -1.13 8.33
C LYS A 174 2.94 -1.68 9.71
N MET A 175 3.79 -2.54 10.28
CA MET A 175 3.54 -3.12 11.60
C MET A 175 3.51 -2.05 12.70
N SER A 176 4.44 -1.10 12.67
CA SER A 176 4.46 0.05 13.59
C SER A 176 3.18 0.88 13.48
N LEU A 177 2.77 1.22 12.25
CA LEU A 177 1.57 2.02 12.01
C LEU A 177 0.27 1.31 12.42
N ILE A 178 0.16 -0.01 12.19
CA ILE A 178 -0.99 -0.80 12.64
C ILE A 178 -1.09 -0.75 14.17
N ALA A 179 0.04 -0.93 14.87
CA ALA A 179 0.07 -0.84 16.32
C ALA A 179 -0.38 0.54 16.83
N ASP A 180 0.14 1.61 16.22
CA ASP A 180 -0.20 2.99 16.62
C ASP A 180 -1.65 3.35 16.28
N ALA A 181 -2.16 2.94 15.12
CA ALA A 181 -3.57 3.12 14.73
C ALA A 181 -4.52 2.37 15.67
N THR A 182 -4.16 1.14 16.07
CA THR A 182 -4.94 0.34 17.04
C THR A 182 -4.97 1.02 18.41
N LYS A 183 -3.83 1.52 18.90
CA LYS A 183 -3.77 2.31 20.13
C LYS A 183 -4.63 3.59 20.04
N ASN A 184 -4.59 4.27 18.90
CA ASN A 184 -5.40 5.46 18.66
C ASN A 184 -6.90 5.12 18.66
N ALA A 185 -7.31 4.04 17.97
CA ALA A 185 -8.70 3.57 17.97
C ALA A 185 -9.17 3.24 19.39
N ARG A 186 -8.36 2.49 20.15
CA ARG A 186 -8.68 2.13 21.56
C ARG A 186 -8.84 3.36 22.45
N ARG A 187 -7.93 4.34 22.33
CA ARG A 187 -8.04 5.61 23.09
C ARG A 187 -9.33 6.35 22.78
N ARG A 188 -9.71 6.42 21.50
CA ARG A 188 -10.98 7.03 21.09
C ARG A 188 -12.19 6.26 21.62
N ALA A 189 -12.15 4.92 21.56
CA ALA A 189 -13.21 4.09 22.10
C ALA A 189 -13.43 4.31 23.60
N ILE A 190 -12.34 4.37 24.37
CA ILE A 190 -12.40 4.67 25.81
C ILE A 190 -13.04 6.04 26.06
N GLU A 191 -12.69 7.04 25.24
CA GLU A 191 -13.24 8.39 25.40
C GLU A 191 -14.75 8.44 25.10
N PHE A 192 -15.20 7.74 24.04
CA PHE A 192 -16.64 7.62 23.77
C PHE A 192 -17.40 6.98 24.92
N VAL A 193 -16.88 5.85 25.45
CA VAL A 193 -17.53 5.12 26.55
C VAL A 193 -17.58 5.93 27.85
N LYS A 194 -16.55 6.74 28.13
CA LYS A 194 -16.54 7.65 29.29
C LYS A 194 -17.64 8.69 29.23
N GLN A 195 -17.91 9.24 28.04
CA GLN A 195 -18.97 10.24 27.86
C GLN A 195 -20.35 9.69 28.13
N ASP A 196 -20.54 8.40 27.90
CA ASP A 196 -21.81 7.69 28.13
C ASP A 196 -21.89 7.07 29.53
N GLY A 197 -20.88 7.22 30.38
CA GLY A 197 -20.82 6.67 31.73
C GLY A 197 -20.71 5.13 31.77
N ALA A 198 -20.41 4.50 30.66
CA ALA A 198 -20.25 3.03 30.54
C ALA A 198 -18.81 2.57 30.80
N ASN A 199 -18.62 1.27 30.89
CA ASN A 199 -17.28 0.66 31.03
C ASN A 199 -16.78 0.12 29.68
N PHE A 200 -15.51 0.40 29.39
CA PHE A 200 -14.85 -0.15 28.21
C PHE A 200 -14.58 -1.64 28.39
N GLY A 201 -15.08 -2.45 27.45
CA GLY A 201 -14.95 -3.90 27.45
C GLY A 201 -13.74 -4.40 26.64
N VAL A 202 -13.81 -5.67 26.21
CA VAL A 202 -12.81 -6.31 25.36
C VAL A 202 -13.07 -6.01 23.89
N MET A 203 -12.02 -5.93 23.10
CA MET A 203 -12.12 -5.80 21.66
C MET A 203 -12.67 -7.08 21.05
N LYS A 204 -13.81 -7.01 20.38
CA LYS A 204 -14.46 -8.16 19.73
C LYS A 204 -13.83 -8.47 18.36
N SER A 205 -13.46 -7.46 17.61
CA SER A 205 -12.82 -7.62 16.32
C SER A 205 -11.95 -6.41 15.98
N ALA A 206 -10.97 -6.64 15.10
CA ALA A 206 -10.18 -5.59 14.49
C ALA A 206 -10.10 -5.81 12.98
N LYS A 207 -10.27 -4.75 12.20
CA LYS A 207 -10.16 -4.79 10.74
C LYS A 207 -9.16 -3.75 10.29
N GLN A 208 -8.10 -4.22 9.63
CA GLN A 208 -7.16 -3.33 8.97
C GLN A 208 -7.83 -2.71 7.74
N GLY A 209 -7.76 -1.40 7.65
CA GLY A 209 -8.17 -0.65 6.46
C GLY A 209 -7.02 -0.45 5.49
N THR A 210 -7.12 0.57 4.66
CA THR A 210 -6.15 0.86 3.60
C THR A 210 -4.83 1.36 4.20
N PHE A 211 -3.72 0.81 3.70
CA PHE A 211 -2.39 1.38 3.86
C PHE A 211 -2.07 2.23 2.63
N SER A 212 -1.62 3.45 2.81
CA SER A 212 -1.26 4.36 1.73
C SER A 212 0.05 5.09 2.03
N ILE A 213 0.78 5.40 0.97
CA ILE A 213 1.98 6.25 1.04
C ILE A 213 1.68 7.48 0.20
N LEU A 214 1.67 8.63 0.85
CA LEU A 214 1.30 9.90 0.27
C LEU A 214 2.53 10.81 0.17
N ALA A 215 2.58 11.69 -0.82
CA ALA A 215 3.59 12.75 -0.87
C ALA A 215 3.42 13.71 0.31
N LEU A 216 4.52 14.17 0.91
CA LEU A 216 4.48 15.08 2.07
C LEU A 216 3.88 16.46 1.72
N ARG A 217 3.90 16.86 0.46
CA ARG A 217 3.39 18.12 -0.08
C ARG A 217 2.58 17.86 -1.35
N GLY A 218 1.47 17.21 -1.23
CA GLY A 218 0.49 17.13 -2.31
C GLY A 218 -0.81 17.73 -1.81
N ASN A 219 -1.36 18.69 -2.54
CA ASN A 219 -2.77 19.07 -2.46
C ASN A 219 -3.63 17.86 -2.89
N GLY A 220 -3.41 16.75 -2.23
CA GLY A 220 -4.09 15.50 -2.49
C GLY A 220 -5.28 15.34 -1.58
N ASP A 221 -6.24 16.22 -1.74
CA ASP A 221 -7.63 15.99 -1.34
C ASP A 221 -8.26 14.96 -2.30
N SER A 222 -7.58 13.84 -2.47
CA SER A 222 -8.16 12.71 -3.18
C SER A 222 -8.46 11.60 -2.16
N ASP A 223 -9.52 11.83 -1.42
CA ASP A 223 -10.19 10.85 -0.55
C ASP A 223 -10.80 9.68 -1.37
N ASN A 224 -10.44 9.56 -2.63
CA ASN A 224 -11.04 8.65 -3.61
C ASN A 224 -10.06 7.70 -4.29
N SER A 225 -8.95 7.32 -3.63
CA SER A 225 -8.08 6.30 -4.19
C SER A 225 -8.37 4.92 -3.57
N TYR A 226 -9.27 4.21 -4.18
CA TYR A 226 -9.35 2.74 -4.11
C TYR A 226 -8.06 2.15 -4.72
N GLY A 227 -7.13 1.79 -3.88
CA GLY A 227 -5.82 1.27 -4.28
C GLY A 227 -4.72 2.30 -3.95
N GLY A 228 -3.88 1.98 -2.97
CA GLY A 228 -2.82 2.85 -2.50
C GLY A 228 -1.98 3.40 -3.65
N VAL A 229 -2.17 4.66 -3.97
CA VAL A 229 -1.36 5.35 -4.99
C VAL A 229 0.02 5.56 -4.39
N TYR A 230 0.93 4.71 -4.82
CA TYR A 230 2.34 4.86 -4.55
C TYR A 230 2.86 6.02 -5.40
N ASP A 231 2.87 7.23 -4.85
CA ASP A 231 3.63 8.30 -5.47
C ASP A 231 5.13 8.01 -5.32
N LYS A 232 5.78 7.68 -6.43
CA LYS A 232 7.21 7.34 -6.50
C LYS A 232 8.07 8.54 -6.91
N SER A 233 7.49 9.72 -7.06
CA SER A 233 8.18 10.90 -7.62
C SER A 233 8.98 11.69 -6.59
N THR A 234 8.66 11.56 -5.29
CA THR A 234 9.28 12.32 -4.21
C THR A 234 9.98 11.43 -3.20
N ILE A 235 11.00 11.97 -2.51
CA ILE A 235 11.76 11.25 -1.48
C ILE A 235 11.02 11.29 -0.14
N ASP A 236 10.51 12.46 0.25
CA ASP A 236 9.81 12.64 1.52
C ASP A 236 8.34 12.30 1.35
N LYS A 237 7.85 11.37 2.17
CA LYS A 237 6.48 10.86 2.11
C LYS A 237 5.88 10.68 3.49
N THR A 238 4.58 10.46 3.52
CA THR A 238 3.85 10.07 4.74
C THR A 238 3.20 8.72 4.52
N ALA A 239 3.54 7.75 5.36
CA ALA A 239 2.83 6.48 5.42
C ALA A 239 1.63 6.62 6.35
N ARG A 240 0.46 6.15 5.91
CA ARG A 240 -0.82 6.24 6.62
C ARG A 240 -1.49 4.88 6.67
N VAL A 241 -2.10 4.57 7.81
CA VAL A 241 -2.98 3.41 7.96
C VAL A 241 -4.22 3.77 8.77
N VAL A 242 -5.35 3.15 8.42
CA VAL A 242 -6.60 3.21 9.18
C VAL A 242 -6.90 1.82 9.73
N VAL A 243 -7.24 1.72 11.01
CA VAL A 243 -7.68 0.47 11.66
C VAL A 243 -9.05 0.71 12.28
N ALA A 244 -10.01 -0.17 12.01
CA ALA A 244 -11.31 -0.17 12.66
C ALA A 244 -11.34 -1.28 13.74
N ILE A 245 -11.82 -0.94 14.93
CA ILE A 245 -12.03 -1.89 16.03
C ILE A 245 -13.50 -1.89 16.46
N VAL A 246 -13.98 -3.04 16.92
CA VAL A 246 -15.34 -3.25 17.43
C VAL A 246 -15.27 -3.81 18.84
#